data_7eb8451c793ceb395b0945a31bc8b0ee
#
_entry.id   7eb8451c793ceb395b0945a31bc8b0ee
#
_cell.length_a   1.000
_cell.length_b   1.000
_cell.length_c   1.000
_cell.angle_alpha   90.00
_cell.angle_beta   90.00
_cell.angle_gamma   90.00
#
_symmetry.space_group_name_H-M   'P 1'
#
loop_
_entity.id
_entity.type
_entity.pdbx_description
1 polymer ?
#
loop_
_entity_poly.entity_id
_entity_poly.type
_entity_poly.pdbx_seq_one_letter_code
_entity_poly.pdbx_strand_id
1 'polypeptide(L)'
;DVDRLIKDMGDTAYWVDPIIPAETITQVVGYNGHGKSFFLYALLNSMAAGREMFGPYDMGKPCKVLYLDYDNPRKTVLSRFQMFNQMFGATGQQFALWSPSVISPEDGGEMRLNTEDGFRLLGEWLEVVEPQVVVIDTVRNAFGGLDEVTASEWFRVNHVAKTIRTRHRASVILVHHRNKPGEGGLGRE
;
A
#
# COMPACT_ATOMS: atom_id res chain seq x y z
N ASP A 1 27.40 18.51 -10.62
CA ASP A 1 27.29 19.57 -9.63
C ASP A 1 25.93 19.46 -8.93
N VAL A 2 25.93 19.37 -7.59
CA VAL A 2 24.74 19.17 -6.76
C VAL A 2 23.78 20.37 -6.88
N ASP A 3 24.30 21.59 -6.95
CA ASP A 3 23.48 22.81 -7.06
C ASP A 3 22.65 22.84 -8.35
N ARG A 4 23.19 22.29 -9.43
CA ARG A 4 22.46 22.13 -10.69
C ARG A 4 21.31 21.10 -10.53
N LEU A 5 21.61 19.96 -9.87
CA LEU A 5 20.61 18.92 -9.62
C LEU A 5 19.49 19.42 -8.71
N ILE A 6 19.80 20.25 -7.71
CA ILE A 6 18.79 20.89 -6.84
C ILE A 6 17.89 21.83 -7.65
N LYS A 7 18.45 22.64 -8.56
CA LYS A 7 17.66 23.53 -9.42
C LYS A 7 16.78 22.77 -10.41
N ASP A 8 17.26 21.62 -10.90
CA ASP A 8 16.54 20.80 -11.88
C ASP A 8 15.49 19.88 -11.18
N MET A 9 15.53 19.74 -9.84
CA MET A 9 14.67 18.83 -9.11
C MET A 9 13.20 19.27 -9.05
N GLY A 10 12.93 20.57 -9.16
CA GLY A 10 11.58 21.13 -9.03
C GLY A 10 10.98 20.95 -7.63
N ASP A 11 9.71 21.32 -7.48
CA ASP A 11 8.98 21.13 -6.24
C ASP A 11 8.58 19.66 -6.04
N THR A 12 8.61 19.20 -4.78
CA THR A 12 8.14 17.87 -4.43
C THR A 12 6.63 17.78 -4.69
N ALA A 13 6.23 16.86 -5.56
CA ALA A 13 4.83 16.58 -5.77
C ALA A 13 4.29 15.70 -4.62
N TYR A 14 3.05 15.94 -4.20
CA TYR A 14 2.38 15.20 -3.14
C TYR A 14 1.05 14.63 -3.62
N TRP A 15 0.70 13.44 -3.12
CA TRP A 15 -0.66 12.92 -3.18
C TRP A 15 -1.52 13.50 -2.05
N VAL A 16 -0.92 13.69 -0.90
CA VAL A 16 -1.49 14.37 0.28
C VAL A 16 -0.39 15.22 0.90
N ASP A 17 -0.43 16.52 0.71
CA ASP A 17 0.60 17.43 1.23
C ASP A 17 0.39 17.72 2.73
N PRO A 18 1.44 17.59 3.57
CA PRO A 18 2.81 17.10 3.31
C PRO A 18 3.01 15.61 3.66
N ILE A 19 1.95 14.80 3.70
CA ILE A 19 1.95 13.45 4.32
C ILE A 19 2.46 12.38 3.36
N ILE A 20 1.99 12.39 2.10
CA ILE A 20 2.31 11.35 1.11
C ILE A 20 2.96 12.00 -0.12
N PRO A 21 4.30 12.05 -0.15
CA PRO A 21 5.00 12.51 -1.35
C PRO A 21 4.82 11.52 -2.50
N ALA A 22 4.81 12.03 -3.72
CA ALA A 22 4.77 11.19 -4.91
C ALA A 22 6.09 10.44 -5.13
N GLU A 23 6.02 9.28 -5.76
CA GLU A 23 7.16 8.40 -6.08
C GLU A 23 8.03 8.06 -4.86
N THR A 24 7.41 7.88 -3.67
CA THR A 24 8.10 7.53 -2.43
C THR A 24 7.61 6.21 -1.83
N ILE A 25 8.34 5.73 -0.83
CA ILE A 25 7.94 4.60 0.00
C ILE A 25 7.57 5.14 1.37
N THR A 26 6.30 5.02 1.74
CA THR A 26 5.74 5.46 3.02
C THR A 26 5.39 4.25 3.87
N GLN A 27 5.62 4.31 5.18
CA GLN A 27 5.23 3.24 6.10
C GLN A 27 4.09 3.72 7.01
N VAL A 28 3.06 2.88 7.14
CA VAL A 28 1.97 3.06 8.12
C VAL A 28 2.12 2.01 9.19
N VAL A 29 2.55 2.43 10.37
CA VAL A 29 2.88 1.54 11.48
C VAL A 29 1.92 1.75 12.64
N GLY A 30 1.48 0.66 13.27
CA GLY A 30 0.63 0.73 14.47
C GLY A 30 0.18 -0.66 14.93
N TYR A 31 -0.38 -0.73 16.15
CA TYR A 31 -0.85 -1.99 16.72
C TYR A 31 -2.02 -2.58 15.94
N ASN A 32 -2.19 -3.89 16.05
CA ASN A 32 -3.36 -4.56 15.48
C ASN A 32 -4.66 -4.00 16.09
N GLY A 33 -5.71 -3.87 15.28
CA GLY A 33 -7.01 -3.33 15.72
C GLY A 33 -7.11 -1.80 15.81
N HIS A 34 -6.03 -1.04 15.56
CA HIS A 34 -6.02 0.43 15.65
C HIS A 34 -6.56 1.16 14.40
N GLY A 35 -7.28 0.44 13.54
CA GLY A 35 -8.01 1.06 12.42
C GLY A 35 -7.14 1.48 11.23
N LYS A 36 -5.87 1.04 11.11
CA LYS A 36 -4.98 1.39 10.00
C LYS A 36 -5.61 1.13 8.64
N SER A 37 -6.06 -0.10 8.40
CA SER A 37 -6.69 -0.46 7.12
C SER A 37 -7.97 0.33 6.87
N PHE A 38 -8.80 0.57 7.90
CA PHE A 38 -10.01 1.38 7.78
C PHE A 38 -9.67 2.82 7.36
N PHE A 39 -8.68 3.43 8.01
CA PHE A 39 -8.17 4.75 7.65
C PHE A 39 -7.63 4.78 6.22
N LEU A 40 -6.85 3.76 5.82
CA LEU A 40 -6.30 3.67 4.47
C LEU A 40 -7.37 3.50 3.40
N TYR A 41 -8.39 2.69 3.64
CA TYR A 41 -9.52 2.60 2.70
C TYR A 41 -10.19 3.97 2.48
N ALA A 42 -10.40 4.74 3.55
CA ALA A 42 -10.97 6.08 3.45
C ALA A 42 -10.03 7.03 2.68
N LEU A 43 -8.77 7.12 3.09
CA LEU A 43 -7.78 7.99 2.49
C LEU A 43 -7.57 7.70 0.99
N LEU A 44 -7.42 6.44 0.65
CA LEU A 44 -7.13 6.05 -0.75
C LEU A 44 -8.35 6.20 -1.66
N ASN A 45 -9.57 5.98 -1.15
CA ASN A 45 -10.77 6.32 -1.91
C ASN A 45 -10.90 7.82 -2.14
N SER A 46 -10.57 8.65 -1.13
CA SER A 46 -10.55 10.10 -1.30
C SER A 46 -9.51 10.55 -2.31
N MET A 47 -8.30 9.99 -2.26
CA MET A 47 -7.23 10.24 -3.23
C MET A 47 -7.63 9.81 -4.65
N ALA A 48 -8.21 8.63 -4.81
CA ALA A 48 -8.67 8.13 -6.10
C ALA A 48 -9.77 9.01 -6.70
N ALA A 49 -10.66 9.53 -5.86
CA ALA A 49 -11.74 10.43 -6.28
C ALA A 49 -11.30 11.90 -6.41
N GLY A 50 -10.11 12.28 -5.93
CA GLY A 50 -9.66 13.67 -5.85
C GLY A 50 -10.54 14.53 -4.93
N ARG A 51 -11.00 13.95 -3.82
CA ARG A 51 -11.86 14.64 -2.84
C ARG A 51 -11.16 14.75 -1.49
N GLU A 52 -11.28 15.90 -0.87
CA GLU A 52 -10.73 16.14 0.47
C GLU A 52 -11.33 15.17 1.50
N MET A 53 -10.47 14.61 2.32
CA MET A 53 -10.83 13.80 3.47
C MET A 53 -10.56 14.57 4.78
N PHE A 54 -9.51 15.36 4.82
CA PHE A 54 -9.06 16.11 6.01
C PHE A 54 -8.87 17.58 5.65
N GLY A 55 -9.63 18.46 6.26
CA GLY A 55 -9.69 19.88 5.94
C GLY A 55 -8.37 20.67 5.80
N PRO A 56 -7.30 20.41 6.59
CA PRO A 56 -6.06 21.19 6.46
C PRO A 56 -5.06 20.60 5.42
N TYR A 57 -5.33 19.43 4.85
CA TYR A 57 -4.40 18.77 3.94
C TYR A 57 -4.86 18.90 2.50
N ASP A 58 -3.97 19.42 1.68
CA ASP A 58 -4.24 19.52 0.24
C ASP A 58 -4.14 18.14 -0.41
N MET A 59 -5.22 17.75 -1.06
CA MET A 59 -5.29 16.53 -1.85
C MET A 59 -4.84 16.85 -3.27
N GLY A 60 -3.81 16.16 -3.71
CA GLY A 60 -3.34 16.26 -5.08
C GLY A 60 -4.39 15.88 -6.12
N LYS A 61 -3.98 15.75 -7.37
CA LYS A 61 -4.87 15.29 -8.45
C LYS A 61 -5.38 13.86 -8.16
N PRO A 62 -6.59 13.48 -8.64
CA PRO A 62 -7.05 12.11 -8.59
C PRO A 62 -5.99 11.14 -9.09
N CYS A 63 -5.79 10.02 -8.39
CA CYS A 63 -4.78 9.04 -8.74
C CYS A 63 -5.35 7.63 -8.83
N LYS A 64 -4.70 6.78 -9.64
CA LYS A 64 -5.00 5.35 -9.69
C LYS A 64 -4.35 4.63 -8.51
N VAL A 65 -5.13 3.89 -7.76
CA VAL A 65 -4.72 3.13 -6.58
C VAL A 65 -4.84 1.63 -6.85
N LEU A 66 -3.81 0.88 -6.48
CA LEU A 66 -3.87 -0.58 -6.33
C LEU A 66 -3.72 -0.92 -4.85
N TYR A 67 -4.79 -1.45 -4.24
CA TYR A 67 -4.80 -1.89 -2.85
C TYR A 67 -4.68 -3.41 -2.77
N LEU A 68 -3.61 -3.89 -2.16
CA LEU A 68 -3.37 -5.31 -1.91
C LEU A 68 -3.71 -5.61 -0.45
N ASP A 69 -4.89 -6.19 -0.19
CA ASP A 69 -5.38 -6.54 1.15
C ASP A 69 -5.14 -8.02 1.45
N TYR A 70 -4.13 -8.30 2.23
CA TYR A 70 -3.75 -9.67 2.64
C TYR A 70 -4.31 -10.09 4.01
N ASP A 71 -4.92 -9.18 4.75
CA ASP A 71 -5.22 -9.39 6.18
C ASP A 71 -6.71 -9.60 6.47
N ASN A 72 -7.58 -9.00 5.66
CA ASN A 72 -8.99 -8.93 5.99
C ASN A 72 -9.84 -10.00 5.30
N PRO A 73 -10.88 -10.54 6.00
CA PRO A 73 -11.85 -11.45 5.40
C PRO A 73 -12.67 -10.75 4.29
N ARG A 74 -13.11 -11.50 3.30
CA ARG A 74 -13.89 -11.06 2.14
C ARG A 74 -14.99 -10.04 2.49
N LYS A 75 -15.82 -10.34 3.48
CA LYS A 75 -16.93 -9.47 3.88
C LYS A 75 -16.44 -8.11 4.35
N THR A 76 -15.35 -8.08 5.13
CA THR A 76 -14.75 -6.84 5.63
C THR A 76 -14.17 -6.01 4.49
N VAL A 77 -13.43 -6.63 3.59
CA VAL A 77 -12.83 -5.99 2.41
C VAL A 77 -13.91 -5.32 1.56
N LEU A 78 -14.91 -6.11 1.14
CA LEU A 78 -15.97 -5.63 0.25
C LEU A 78 -16.86 -4.57 0.90
N SER A 79 -17.22 -4.71 2.19
CA SER A 79 -18.04 -3.71 2.86
C SER A 79 -17.32 -2.38 3.08
N ARG A 80 -16.02 -2.40 3.40
CA ARG A 80 -15.20 -1.17 3.49
C ARG A 80 -15.08 -0.50 2.12
N PHE A 81 -14.74 -1.27 1.10
CA PHE A 81 -14.64 -0.76 -0.26
C PHE A 81 -15.95 -0.10 -0.71
N GLN A 82 -17.08 -0.79 -0.54
CA GLN A 82 -18.39 -0.26 -0.90
C GLN A 82 -18.74 1.03 -0.13
N MET A 83 -18.51 1.05 1.18
CA MET A 83 -18.83 2.20 2.03
C MET A 83 -18.03 3.44 1.61
N PHE A 84 -16.74 3.32 1.41
CA PHE A 84 -15.90 4.47 1.06
C PHE A 84 -16.05 4.88 -0.39
N ASN A 85 -16.30 3.92 -1.30
CA ASN A 85 -16.65 4.25 -2.67
C ASN A 85 -17.95 5.05 -2.76
N GLN A 86 -18.99 4.69 -2.00
CA GLN A 86 -20.22 5.47 -1.92
C GLN A 86 -19.97 6.87 -1.33
N MET A 87 -19.10 6.99 -0.34
CA MET A 87 -18.78 8.26 0.30
C MET A 87 -18.01 9.21 -0.62
N PHE A 88 -16.98 8.72 -1.30
CA PHE A 88 -16.06 9.54 -2.09
C PHE A 88 -16.34 9.50 -3.59
N GLY A 89 -17.02 8.47 -4.08
CA GLY A 89 -17.37 8.32 -5.49
C GLY A 89 -16.20 7.91 -6.38
N ALA A 90 -15.18 7.24 -5.85
CA ALA A 90 -14.12 6.66 -6.66
C ALA A 90 -14.69 5.59 -7.60
N THR A 91 -14.21 5.56 -8.84
CA THR A 91 -14.61 4.53 -9.80
C THR A 91 -13.72 3.31 -9.70
N GLY A 92 -14.19 2.15 -10.18
CA GLY A 92 -13.38 0.93 -10.27
C GLY A 92 -12.15 1.07 -11.17
N GLN A 93 -12.12 2.07 -12.06
CA GLN A 93 -10.95 2.39 -12.87
C GLN A 93 -9.86 3.14 -12.10
N GLN A 94 -10.25 3.83 -11.03
CA GLN A 94 -9.34 4.61 -10.19
C GLN A 94 -8.89 3.85 -8.95
N PHE A 95 -9.67 2.89 -8.48
CA PHE A 95 -9.35 2.08 -7.30
C PHE A 95 -9.48 0.59 -7.62
N ALA A 96 -8.35 -0.06 -7.87
CA ALA A 96 -8.26 -1.50 -8.02
C ALA A 96 -7.96 -2.17 -6.67
N LEU A 97 -8.61 -3.28 -6.40
CA LEU A 97 -8.48 -4.05 -5.18
C LEU A 97 -8.10 -5.49 -5.51
N TRP A 98 -7.02 -5.96 -4.91
CA TRP A 98 -6.66 -7.38 -4.89
C TRP A 98 -6.65 -7.90 -3.44
N SER A 99 -7.21 -9.08 -3.23
CA SER A 99 -7.17 -9.75 -1.94
C SER A 99 -7.34 -11.26 -2.13
N PRO A 100 -6.58 -12.11 -1.44
CA PRO A 100 -6.75 -13.56 -1.51
C PRO A 100 -8.11 -14.02 -0.98
N SER A 101 -8.78 -13.19 -0.19
CA SER A 101 -10.13 -13.46 0.30
C SER A 101 -11.25 -13.09 -0.69
N VAL A 102 -10.93 -12.29 -1.72
CA VAL A 102 -11.88 -11.80 -2.72
C VAL A 102 -11.68 -12.49 -4.06
N ILE A 103 -10.45 -12.58 -4.52
CA ILE A 103 -10.07 -13.20 -5.78
C ILE A 103 -9.90 -14.70 -5.55
N SER A 104 -10.58 -15.51 -6.39
CA SER A 104 -10.42 -16.95 -6.33
C SER A 104 -8.97 -17.36 -6.67
N PRO A 105 -8.40 -18.36 -6.00
CA PRO A 105 -7.10 -18.91 -6.39
C PRO A 105 -7.05 -19.37 -7.86
N GLU A 106 -8.19 -19.81 -8.40
CA GLU A 106 -8.32 -20.24 -9.80
C GLU A 106 -8.25 -19.06 -10.78
N ASP A 107 -8.72 -17.87 -10.35
CA ASP A 107 -8.76 -16.66 -11.19
C ASP A 107 -7.52 -15.78 -11.06
N GLY A 108 -6.75 -15.86 -9.97
CA GLY A 108 -5.68 -14.91 -9.69
C GLY A 108 -4.42 -15.48 -9.08
N GLY A 109 -4.40 -16.79 -8.79
CA GLY A 109 -3.24 -17.40 -8.12
C GLY A 109 -2.97 -16.86 -6.72
N GLU A 110 -1.94 -17.41 -6.07
CA GLU A 110 -1.48 -16.91 -4.77
C GLU A 110 -0.36 -15.87 -4.97
N MET A 111 -0.70 -14.59 -4.81
CA MET A 111 0.28 -13.49 -4.95
C MET A 111 1.10 -13.35 -3.65
N ARG A 112 2.01 -14.29 -3.37
CA ARG A 112 3.00 -14.15 -2.29
C ARG A 112 4.22 -13.38 -2.80
N LEU A 113 4.48 -12.21 -2.25
CA LEU A 113 5.51 -11.30 -2.77
C LEU A 113 6.96 -11.75 -2.47
N ASN A 114 7.13 -12.82 -1.69
CA ASN A 114 8.42 -13.46 -1.46
C ASN A 114 8.72 -14.62 -2.43
N THR A 115 7.81 -14.92 -3.36
CA THR A 115 7.99 -15.96 -4.39
C THR A 115 8.12 -15.32 -5.78
N GLU A 116 8.77 -16.02 -6.71
CA GLU A 116 8.91 -15.57 -8.10
C GLU A 116 7.54 -15.44 -8.79
N ASP A 117 6.66 -16.42 -8.60
CA ASP A 117 5.32 -16.41 -9.18
C ASP A 117 4.46 -15.28 -8.64
N GLY A 118 4.49 -15.05 -7.32
CA GLY A 118 3.74 -13.95 -6.71
C GLY A 118 4.26 -12.58 -7.14
N PHE A 119 5.58 -12.45 -7.32
CA PHE A 119 6.17 -11.21 -7.80
C PHE A 119 5.86 -10.99 -9.29
N ARG A 120 5.85 -12.05 -10.11
CA ARG A 120 5.42 -12.00 -11.52
C ARG A 120 3.95 -11.57 -11.62
N LEU A 121 3.07 -12.18 -10.82
CA LEU A 121 1.65 -11.84 -10.79
C LEU A 121 1.42 -10.37 -10.35
N LEU A 122 2.18 -9.88 -9.37
CA LEU A 122 2.17 -8.46 -9.04
C LEU A 122 2.54 -7.59 -10.24
N GLY A 123 3.55 -7.99 -11.01
CA GLY A 123 3.95 -7.29 -12.24
C GLY A 123 2.81 -7.19 -13.24
N GLU A 124 2.08 -8.28 -13.48
CA GLU A 124 0.90 -8.30 -14.37
C GLU A 124 -0.19 -7.33 -13.89
N TRP A 125 -0.48 -7.30 -12.59
CA TRP A 125 -1.42 -6.34 -12.00
C TRP A 125 -0.96 -4.88 -12.16
N LEU A 126 0.33 -4.63 -11.97
CA LEU A 126 0.90 -3.28 -12.15
C LEU A 126 0.82 -2.80 -13.59
N GLU A 127 1.02 -3.70 -14.56
CA GLU A 127 0.90 -3.38 -15.99
C GLU A 127 -0.55 -3.10 -16.41
N VAL A 128 -1.51 -3.88 -15.90
CA VAL A 128 -2.93 -3.72 -16.24
C VAL A 128 -3.55 -2.50 -15.57
N VAL A 129 -3.24 -2.29 -14.29
CA VAL A 129 -3.83 -1.19 -13.50
C VAL A 129 -3.11 0.14 -13.76
N GLU A 130 -1.80 0.10 -14.02
CA GLU A 130 -0.95 1.30 -14.09
C GLU A 130 -1.14 2.24 -12.88
N PRO A 131 -1.02 1.72 -11.64
CA PRO A 131 -1.32 2.50 -10.46
C PRO A 131 -0.26 3.57 -10.19
N GLN A 132 -0.66 4.70 -9.65
CA GLN A 132 0.23 5.75 -9.14
C GLN A 132 0.52 5.59 -7.66
N VAL A 133 -0.35 4.84 -6.95
CA VAL A 133 -0.17 4.47 -5.55
C VAL A 133 -0.47 2.99 -5.37
N VAL A 134 0.46 2.26 -4.75
CA VAL A 134 0.31 0.84 -4.41
C VAL A 134 0.35 0.68 -2.90
N VAL A 135 -0.61 -0.04 -2.35
CA VAL A 135 -0.66 -0.34 -0.91
C VAL A 135 -0.48 -1.84 -0.68
N ILE A 136 0.37 -2.20 0.27
CA ILE A 136 0.58 -3.58 0.72
C ILE A 136 0.14 -3.68 2.18
N ASP A 137 -1.06 -4.24 2.42
CA ASP A 137 -1.68 -4.36 3.74
C ASP A 137 -2.01 -5.84 4.06
N THR A 138 -1.25 -6.52 4.85
CA THR A 138 -0.03 -6.11 5.56
C THR A 138 1.22 -6.72 4.93
N VAL A 139 2.35 -6.08 5.16
CA VAL A 139 3.66 -6.60 4.69
C VAL A 139 3.90 -8.02 5.20
N ARG A 140 3.63 -8.30 6.48
CA ARG A 140 3.82 -9.63 7.06
C ARG A 140 3.10 -10.73 6.28
N ASN A 141 1.83 -10.52 5.96
CA ASN A 141 1.00 -11.53 5.27
C ASN A 141 1.36 -11.62 3.78
N ALA A 142 1.67 -10.49 3.15
CA ALA A 142 2.09 -10.44 1.75
C ALA A 142 3.39 -11.24 1.48
N PHE A 143 4.27 -11.32 2.48
CA PHE A 143 5.55 -12.04 2.38
C PHE A 143 5.55 -13.39 3.11
N GLY A 144 4.38 -13.99 3.35
CA GLY A 144 4.26 -15.37 3.84
C GLY A 144 4.60 -15.56 5.32
N GLY A 145 4.30 -14.59 6.17
CA GLY A 145 4.55 -14.69 7.62
C GLY A 145 5.94 -14.18 8.03
N LEU A 146 6.40 -13.16 7.34
CA LEU A 146 7.68 -12.48 7.54
C LEU A 146 8.04 -12.32 9.02
N ASP A 147 9.22 -12.76 9.41
CA ASP A 147 9.80 -12.42 10.71
C ASP A 147 10.38 -11.01 10.62
N GLU A 148 9.61 -10.05 11.09
CA GLU A 148 9.90 -8.62 11.00
C GLU A 148 11.18 -8.19 11.74
N VAL A 149 11.88 -9.11 12.38
CA VAL A 149 13.10 -8.87 13.15
C VAL A 149 14.36 -9.05 12.29
N THR A 150 14.27 -9.77 11.16
CA THR A 150 15.47 -10.06 10.37
C THR A 150 15.72 -9.07 9.24
N ALA A 151 16.95 -8.59 9.14
CA ALA A 151 17.37 -7.66 8.08
C ALA A 151 17.23 -8.25 6.68
N SER A 152 17.40 -9.59 6.54
CA SER A 152 17.29 -10.28 5.25
C SER A 152 15.86 -10.27 4.69
N GLU A 153 14.86 -10.33 5.54
CA GLU A 153 13.46 -10.27 5.10
C GLU A 153 13.05 -8.86 4.70
N TRP A 154 13.50 -7.85 5.45
CA TRP A 154 13.33 -6.46 5.07
C TRP A 154 14.02 -6.10 3.76
N PHE A 155 15.12 -6.77 3.41
CA PHE A 155 15.75 -6.60 2.10
C PHE A 155 14.79 -6.96 0.96
N ARG A 156 14.03 -8.06 1.08
CA ARG A 156 13.03 -8.48 0.08
C ARG A 156 11.89 -7.49 -0.02
N VAL A 157 11.33 -7.03 1.11
CA VAL A 157 10.28 -6.00 1.14
C VAL A 157 10.75 -4.73 0.44
N ASN A 158 11.94 -4.26 0.79
CA ASN A 158 12.53 -3.08 0.18
C ASN A 158 12.82 -3.27 -1.32
N HIS A 159 13.21 -4.47 -1.74
CA HIS A 159 13.43 -4.78 -3.16
C HIS A 159 12.12 -4.65 -3.94
N VAL A 160 11.03 -5.26 -3.48
CA VAL A 160 9.70 -5.16 -4.09
C VAL A 160 9.24 -3.70 -4.14
N ALA A 161 9.27 -3.00 -3.01
CA ALA A 161 8.83 -1.60 -2.94
C ALA A 161 9.66 -0.68 -3.85
N LYS A 162 10.98 -0.86 -3.89
CA LYS A 162 11.86 -0.11 -4.81
C LYS A 162 11.56 -0.42 -6.27
N THR A 163 11.30 -1.68 -6.61
CA THR A 163 10.97 -2.08 -7.98
C THR A 163 9.66 -1.42 -8.43
N ILE A 164 8.62 -1.45 -7.61
CA ILE A 164 7.36 -0.76 -7.89
C ILE A 164 7.62 0.74 -8.12
N ARG A 165 8.33 1.38 -7.19
CA ARG A 165 8.64 2.80 -7.30
C ARG A 165 9.43 3.16 -8.54
N THR A 166 10.49 2.41 -8.87
CA THR A 166 11.41 2.80 -9.94
C THR A 166 10.95 2.39 -11.33
N ARG A 167 10.32 1.22 -11.48
CA ARG A 167 9.87 0.72 -12.79
C ARG A 167 8.49 1.26 -13.17
N HIS A 168 7.59 1.36 -12.19
CA HIS A 168 6.21 1.80 -12.44
C HIS A 168 5.94 3.25 -12.00
N ARG A 169 6.97 3.93 -11.43
CA ARG A 169 6.88 5.33 -10.93
C ARG A 169 5.74 5.53 -9.96
N ALA A 170 5.39 4.49 -9.19
CA ALA A 170 4.31 4.51 -8.22
C ALA A 170 4.85 4.76 -6.81
N SER A 171 4.09 5.50 -6.02
CA SER A 171 4.29 5.56 -4.57
C SER A 171 3.88 4.24 -3.93
N VAL A 172 4.60 3.80 -2.90
CA VAL A 172 4.30 2.55 -2.20
C VAL A 172 3.98 2.84 -0.74
N ILE A 173 2.85 2.35 -0.27
CA ILE A 173 2.45 2.43 1.15
C ILE A 173 2.55 1.02 1.74
N LEU A 174 3.46 0.84 2.69
CA LEU A 174 3.67 -0.41 3.41
C LEU A 174 2.96 -0.36 4.76
N VAL A 175 2.01 -1.27 4.99
CA VAL A 175 1.31 -1.37 6.26
C VAL A 175 1.97 -2.43 7.13
N HIS A 176 2.33 -2.03 8.34
CA HIS A 176 3.08 -2.84 9.26
C HIS A 176 2.44 -2.89 10.65
N HIS A 177 2.36 -4.08 11.24
CA HIS A 177 1.89 -4.24 12.62
C HIS A 177 3.07 -4.13 13.59
N ARG A 178 2.89 -3.30 14.60
CA ARG A 178 3.82 -3.25 15.73
C ARG A 178 3.35 -4.20 16.82
N ASN A 179 4.27 -4.98 17.38
CA ASN A 179 3.97 -5.81 18.57
C ASN A 179 3.71 -4.91 19.77
N LYS A 180 2.75 -5.27 20.62
CA LYS A 180 2.53 -4.57 21.88
C LYS A 180 3.74 -4.73 22.79
N PRO A 181 4.08 -3.70 23.60
CA PRO A 181 5.11 -3.86 24.62
C PRO A 181 4.76 -5.06 25.53
N GLY A 182 5.65 -6.05 25.61
CA GLY A 182 5.45 -7.28 26.39
C GLY A 182 4.98 -8.52 25.64
N GLU A 183 4.53 -8.43 24.38
CA GLU A 183 4.16 -9.61 23.56
C GLU A 183 5.34 -10.19 22.76
N GLY A 184 6.46 -9.52 22.71
CA GLY A 184 7.65 -9.91 21.95
C GLY A 184 8.92 -9.98 22.77
N GLY A 185 8.90 -10.62 23.93
CA GLY A 185 10.08 -10.64 24.76
C GLY A 185 9.93 -11.43 26.02
N LEU A 186 9.67 -12.72 25.91
CA LEU A 186 9.94 -13.62 27.00
C LEU A 186 11.14 -14.48 26.68
N GLY A 187 12.22 -14.14 27.33
CA GLY A 187 13.11 -15.10 27.92
C GLY A 187 14.02 -15.82 26.93
N ARG A 188 15.19 -15.30 26.77
CA ARG A 188 16.34 -16.23 26.89
C ARG A 188 17.21 -15.68 28.02
N GLU A 189 17.05 -16.26 29.19
CA GLU A 189 18.11 -16.39 30.18
C GLU A 189 19.23 -17.23 29.59
#